data_fd6d37bf1deb610406f96ddf31f43001
#
_entry.id   fd6d37bf1deb610406f96ddf31f43001
#
_cell.length_a   1.000
_cell.length_b   1.000
_cell.length_c   1.000
_cell.angle_alpha   90.00
_cell.angle_beta   90.00
_cell.angle_gamma   90.00
#
_symmetry.space_group_name_H-M   'P 1'
#
loop_
_entity.id
_entity.type
_entity.pdbx_description
1 polymer ?
#
loop_
_entity_poly.entity_id
_entity_poly.type
_entity_poly.pdbx_seq_one_letter_code
_entity_poly.pdbx_strand_id
1 'polypeptide(L)'
;LAGAATNRPALQRLGGWRLAAFAAPALATGALNTPLAVYLPAHYSSYVGLDLAAVGFAFFLVRTLDIGLDPLVGLLVDRTQSRWGQFRPWMVFGAVLVSLSSAVLFLAQPGDGLPRLIAGLLLVYAAVSVTGVAHPAWAARLSAGYDDRSRIYSWIYVAQSVGTFLLLALPPVLAGGRTPHPGADVQNMGWALIITMPFLMAAAIAWTPELRRGAPRHAADDVRVADYLRLLERPAMRRLFVADVLVSLATGASIGLFVFFFRARGLGMTLINGMVLIYLAAAIVSVPFWTWVAGRIGKHRALIASAGGYVVAILGMGVIRAQLTALLLPTLAFMGLTFAASAFLIRAMAADAADEARLHTGLDRLGQVYGLLAATQKIGSALALGVSFWLLARLGFTAADPARSAPAALTALSILYIGVPALLMSCAAGVLVGYPIDAGEHARIAHELDRKSSA
;
A
#
# COMPACT_ATOMS: atom_id res chain seq x y z
N LEU A 1 38.23 17.77 33.37
CA LEU A 1 36.94 18.44 33.14
C LEU A 1 36.00 17.46 32.44
N ALA A 2 35.13 16.84 33.29
CA ALA A 2 34.17 15.82 32.97
C ALA A 2 32.94 16.42 32.27
N GLY A 3 32.43 15.69 31.23
CA GLY A 3 31.02 15.47 31.06
C GLY A 3 30.15 16.64 30.64
N ALA A 4 30.12 16.92 29.32
CA ALA A 4 28.88 17.31 28.71
C ALA A 4 28.37 16.11 27.89
N ALA A 5 27.84 15.11 28.58
CA ALA A 5 26.96 14.12 27.97
C ALA A 5 25.77 14.91 27.39
N THR A 6 25.76 15.11 26.08
CA THR A 6 24.64 15.69 25.36
C THR A 6 23.43 14.80 25.59
N ASN A 7 22.59 15.24 26.52
CA ASN A 7 21.32 14.63 26.89
C ASN A 7 20.36 14.75 25.68
N ARG A 8 20.61 13.96 24.61
CA ARG A 8 19.58 13.73 23.57
C ARG A 8 18.53 12.87 24.26
N PRO A 9 17.27 13.33 24.35
CA PRO A 9 16.22 12.45 24.85
C PRO A 9 16.27 11.20 23.97
N ALA A 10 16.61 10.07 24.59
CA ALA A 10 16.46 8.77 23.97
C ALA A 10 15.07 8.78 23.35
N LEU A 11 14.96 8.49 22.05
CA LEU A 11 13.68 8.44 21.33
C LEU A 11 12.79 7.49 22.12
N GLN A 12 11.97 8.05 23.00
CA GLN A 12 11.05 7.28 23.84
C GLN A 12 10.13 6.52 22.88
N ARG A 13 9.99 5.21 23.09
CA ARG A 13 9.03 4.39 22.37
C ARG A 13 7.69 5.11 22.37
N LEU A 14 7.16 5.40 21.18
CA LEU A 14 5.85 6.03 21.06
C LEU A 14 4.81 5.11 21.72
N GLY A 15 4.07 5.65 22.69
CA GLY A 15 2.95 4.93 23.32
C GLY A 15 1.89 4.54 22.30
N GLY A 16 1.12 3.50 22.60
CA GLY A 16 0.12 2.96 21.65
C GLY A 16 -0.86 4.01 21.12
N TRP A 17 -1.34 4.93 21.97
CA TRP A 17 -2.26 5.99 21.56
C TRP A 17 -1.62 7.01 20.58
N ARG A 18 -0.32 7.32 20.74
CA ARG A 18 0.41 8.18 19.79
C ARG A 18 0.61 7.50 18.44
N LEU A 19 0.84 6.18 18.45
CA LEU A 19 0.90 5.38 17.22
C LEU A 19 -0.46 5.32 16.53
N ALA A 20 -1.55 5.17 17.29
CA ALA A 20 -2.90 5.23 16.75
C ALA A 20 -3.19 6.59 16.11
N ALA A 21 -2.83 7.69 16.78
CA ALA A 21 -2.99 9.04 16.24
C ALA A 21 -2.14 9.25 14.99
N PHE A 22 -0.89 8.77 14.97
CA PHE A 22 -0.01 8.83 13.80
C PHE A 22 -0.57 8.03 12.62
N ALA A 23 -1.10 6.84 12.86
CA ALA A 23 -1.66 5.96 11.83
C ALA A 23 -3.06 6.41 11.38
N ALA A 24 -3.74 7.29 12.11
CA ALA A 24 -5.12 7.68 11.82
C ALA A 24 -5.39 8.14 10.37
N PRO A 25 -4.55 8.97 9.71
CA PRO A 25 -4.76 9.34 8.31
C PRO A 25 -4.79 8.14 7.36
N ALA A 26 -4.13 7.04 7.72
CA ALA A 26 -4.11 5.81 6.93
C ALA A 26 -5.49 5.13 6.84
N LEU A 27 -6.39 5.37 7.80
CA LEU A 27 -7.79 4.93 7.72
C LEU A 27 -8.46 5.48 6.43
N ALA A 28 -8.37 6.79 6.20
CA ALA A 28 -9.00 7.42 5.05
C ALA A 28 -8.26 7.09 3.74
N THR A 29 -6.92 7.12 3.73
CA THR A 29 -6.15 6.85 2.51
C THR A 29 -6.22 5.38 2.08
N GLY A 30 -6.25 4.44 3.03
CA GLY A 30 -6.45 3.02 2.74
C GLY A 30 -7.86 2.74 2.21
N ALA A 31 -8.85 3.40 2.78
CA ALA A 31 -10.25 3.27 2.40
C ALA A 31 -10.52 3.64 0.93
N LEU A 32 -9.74 4.54 0.32
CA LEU A 32 -9.92 4.99 -1.07
C LEU A 32 -9.71 3.90 -2.12
N ASN A 33 -8.85 2.92 -1.89
CA ASN A 33 -8.40 1.99 -2.92
C ASN A 33 -9.55 1.16 -3.55
N THR A 34 -10.43 0.60 -2.71
CA THR A 34 -11.53 -0.25 -3.19
C THR A 34 -12.63 0.54 -3.90
N PRO A 35 -13.12 1.68 -3.37
CA PRO A 35 -14.06 2.52 -4.11
C PRO A 35 -13.53 3.00 -5.46
N LEU A 36 -12.26 3.39 -5.55
CA LEU A 36 -11.65 3.79 -6.81
C LEU A 36 -11.66 2.67 -7.87
N ALA A 37 -11.38 1.44 -7.45
CA ALA A 37 -11.28 0.32 -8.38
C ALA A 37 -12.63 -0.29 -8.75
N VAL A 38 -13.60 -0.31 -7.83
CA VAL A 38 -14.85 -1.09 -7.98
C VAL A 38 -16.08 -0.21 -8.09
N TYR A 39 -16.25 0.76 -7.19
CA TYR A 39 -17.50 1.51 -7.08
C TYR A 39 -17.59 2.69 -8.04
N LEU A 40 -16.51 3.46 -8.20
CA LEU A 40 -16.52 4.66 -9.04
C LEU A 40 -16.75 4.36 -10.54
N PRO A 41 -16.10 3.37 -11.17
CA PRO A 41 -16.41 3.05 -12.57
C PRO A 41 -17.87 2.71 -12.80
N ALA A 42 -18.48 1.89 -11.92
CA ALA A 42 -19.88 1.55 -11.97
C ALA A 42 -20.79 2.77 -11.71
N HIS A 43 -20.46 3.62 -10.75
CA HIS A 43 -21.20 4.84 -10.42
C HIS A 43 -21.25 5.80 -11.60
N TYR A 44 -20.09 6.06 -12.23
CA TYR A 44 -20.03 6.99 -13.36
C TYR A 44 -20.72 6.46 -14.62
N SER A 45 -20.71 5.14 -14.85
CA SER A 45 -21.39 4.57 -16.01
C SER A 45 -22.90 4.41 -15.79
N SER A 46 -23.34 3.92 -14.61
CA SER A 46 -24.74 3.57 -14.39
C SER A 46 -25.57 4.69 -13.75
N TYR A 47 -24.99 5.55 -12.91
CA TYR A 47 -25.70 6.61 -12.20
C TYR A 47 -25.48 7.98 -12.84
N VAL A 48 -24.22 8.37 -13.12
CA VAL A 48 -23.88 9.65 -13.76
C VAL A 48 -24.28 9.64 -15.24
N GLY A 49 -24.24 8.47 -15.91
CA GLY A 49 -24.67 8.28 -17.29
C GLY A 49 -23.54 8.45 -18.33
N LEU A 50 -22.27 8.36 -17.94
CA LEU A 50 -21.16 8.40 -18.87
C LEU A 50 -21.00 7.07 -19.61
N ASP A 51 -20.58 7.13 -20.88
CA ASP A 51 -20.20 5.93 -21.63
C ASP A 51 -19.10 5.14 -20.93
N LEU A 52 -19.24 3.83 -20.84
CA LEU A 52 -18.30 2.95 -20.13
C LEU A 52 -16.89 3.00 -20.73
N ALA A 53 -16.79 3.15 -22.05
CA ALA A 53 -15.49 3.27 -22.73
C ALA A 53 -14.80 4.59 -22.37
N ALA A 54 -15.56 5.70 -22.27
CA ALA A 54 -15.04 6.99 -21.85
C ALA A 54 -14.58 6.96 -20.37
N VAL A 55 -15.32 6.29 -19.49
CA VAL A 55 -14.93 6.07 -18.09
C VAL A 55 -13.63 5.25 -18.05
N GLY A 56 -13.57 4.12 -18.76
CA GLY A 56 -12.37 3.29 -18.83
C GLY A 56 -11.15 4.05 -19.35
N PHE A 57 -11.34 4.86 -20.38
CA PHE A 57 -10.27 5.69 -20.93
C PHE A 57 -9.78 6.74 -19.92
N ALA A 58 -10.66 7.39 -19.16
CA ALA A 58 -10.28 8.34 -18.11
C ALA A 58 -9.42 7.69 -17.02
N PHE A 59 -9.83 6.52 -16.53
CA PHE A 59 -9.04 5.76 -15.55
C PHE A 59 -7.67 5.34 -16.10
N PHE A 60 -7.62 4.84 -17.33
CA PHE A 60 -6.37 4.46 -17.99
C PHE A 60 -5.43 5.66 -18.17
N LEU A 61 -5.95 6.78 -18.70
CA LEU A 61 -5.16 8.00 -18.94
C LEU A 61 -4.54 8.52 -17.65
N VAL A 62 -5.38 8.70 -16.61
CA VAL A 62 -4.90 9.27 -15.35
C VAL A 62 -3.97 8.31 -14.63
N ARG A 63 -4.23 7.00 -14.69
CA ARG A 63 -3.33 5.98 -14.10
C ARG A 63 -1.96 5.98 -14.77
N THR A 64 -1.90 6.20 -16.08
CA THR A 64 -0.64 6.31 -16.81
C THR A 64 0.16 7.54 -16.39
N LEU A 65 -0.52 8.68 -16.22
CA LEU A 65 0.12 9.91 -15.73
C LEU A 65 0.60 9.79 -14.28
N ASP A 66 -0.12 9.04 -13.46
CA ASP A 66 0.19 8.81 -12.05
C ASP A 66 1.52 8.07 -11.80
N ILE A 67 2.00 7.27 -12.76
CA ILE A 67 3.23 6.48 -12.61
C ILE A 67 4.46 7.37 -12.28
N GLY A 68 4.52 8.56 -12.87
CA GLY A 68 5.63 9.49 -12.65
C GLY A 68 5.52 10.35 -11.39
N LEU A 69 4.34 10.40 -10.75
CA LEU A 69 4.10 11.31 -9.63
C LEU A 69 4.85 10.91 -8.35
N ASP A 70 4.94 9.62 -8.04
CA ASP A 70 5.53 9.18 -6.77
C ASP A 70 7.03 9.54 -6.65
N PRO A 71 7.88 9.28 -7.66
CA PRO A 71 9.26 9.74 -7.63
C PRO A 71 9.40 11.26 -7.53
N LEU A 72 8.53 12.00 -8.24
CA LEU A 72 8.51 13.46 -8.17
C LEU A 72 8.14 13.96 -6.78
N VAL A 73 7.09 13.40 -6.19
CA VAL A 73 6.67 13.72 -4.81
C VAL A 73 7.79 13.37 -3.83
N GLY A 74 8.44 12.21 -3.98
CA GLY A 74 9.58 11.82 -3.14
C GLY A 74 10.71 12.85 -3.16
N LEU A 75 11.05 13.32 -4.35
CA LEU A 75 12.04 14.38 -4.54
C LEU A 75 11.63 15.70 -3.86
N LEU A 76 10.38 16.11 -4.06
CA LEU A 76 9.86 17.34 -3.47
C LEU A 76 9.79 17.26 -1.94
N VAL A 77 9.40 16.12 -1.39
CA VAL A 77 9.40 15.85 0.06
C VAL A 77 10.81 15.99 0.62
N ASP A 78 11.81 15.39 -0.04
CA ASP A 78 13.20 15.44 0.43
C ASP A 78 13.80 16.86 0.36
N ARG A 79 13.37 17.68 -0.59
CA ARG A 79 13.78 19.09 -0.72
C ARG A 79 13.06 20.04 0.24
N THR A 80 11.96 19.59 0.84
CA THR A 80 11.14 20.48 1.67
C THR A 80 11.81 20.78 2.99
N GLN A 81 12.01 22.09 3.25
CA GLN A 81 12.45 22.63 4.53
C GLN A 81 11.43 23.67 4.98
N SER A 82 10.63 23.35 5.99
CA SER A 82 9.63 24.26 6.51
C SER A 82 9.74 24.42 8.04
N ARG A 83 9.24 25.55 8.54
CA ARG A 83 9.11 25.78 9.99
C ARG A 83 8.19 24.76 10.69
N TRP A 84 7.31 24.11 9.94
CA TRP A 84 6.40 23.08 10.46
C TRP A 84 7.02 21.68 10.43
N GLY A 85 8.19 21.52 9.79
CA GLY A 85 8.84 20.25 9.54
C GLY A 85 8.93 19.93 8.05
N GLN A 86 9.42 18.75 7.73
CA GLN A 86 9.60 18.27 6.36
C GLN A 86 8.32 17.59 5.84
N PHE A 87 7.66 16.75 6.67
CA PHE A 87 6.57 15.88 6.25
C PHE A 87 5.18 16.45 6.53
N ARG A 88 5.00 17.20 7.62
CA ARG A 88 3.70 17.77 8.00
C ARG A 88 3.04 18.62 6.91
N PRO A 89 3.75 19.52 6.18
CA PRO A 89 3.13 20.29 5.11
C PRO A 89 2.56 19.39 4.01
N TRP A 90 3.28 18.31 3.65
CA TRP A 90 2.84 17.35 2.65
C TRP A 90 1.64 16.53 3.11
N MET A 91 1.60 16.16 4.39
CA MET A 91 0.47 15.45 4.97
C MET A 91 -0.79 16.31 4.98
N VAL A 92 -0.67 17.59 5.37
CA VAL A 92 -1.81 18.53 5.31
C VAL A 92 -2.27 18.74 3.87
N PHE A 93 -1.34 18.96 2.95
CA PHE A 93 -1.66 19.10 1.53
C PHE A 93 -2.37 17.86 0.98
N GLY A 94 -1.86 16.67 1.31
CA GLY A 94 -2.49 15.39 0.97
C GLY A 94 -3.91 15.25 1.53
N ALA A 95 -4.15 15.68 2.78
CA ALA A 95 -5.48 15.65 3.37
C ALA A 95 -6.47 16.56 2.65
N VAL A 96 -6.04 17.76 2.28
CA VAL A 96 -6.86 18.69 1.45
C VAL A 96 -7.19 18.05 0.10
N LEU A 97 -6.19 17.44 -0.55
CA LEU A 97 -6.41 16.74 -1.82
C LEU A 97 -7.36 15.56 -1.69
N VAL A 98 -7.27 14.74 -0.61
CA VAL A 98 -8.21 13.63 -0.34
C VAL A 98 -9.63 14.18 -0.19
N SER A 99 -9.84 15.21 0.62
CA SER A 99 -11.17 15.78 0.85
C SER A 99 -11.74 16.41 -0.43
N LEU A 100 -10.93 17.15 -1.19
CA LEU A 100 -11.35 17.80 -2.43
C LEU A 100 -11.66 16.75 -3.52
N SER A 101 -10.79 15.77 -3.71
CA SER A 101 -11.02 14.71 -4.68
C SER A 101 -12.25 13.88 -4.35
N SER A 102 -12.49 13.61 -3.05
CA SER A 102 -13.69 12.92 -2.59
C SER A 102 -14.95 13.73 -2.92
N ALA A 103 -14.94 15.06 -2.73
CA ALA A 103 -16.06 15.90 -3.11
C ALA A 103 -16.31 15.89 -4.63
N VAL A 104 -15.26 15.95 -5.43
CA VAL A 104 -15.37 15.96 -6.90
C VAL A 104 -15.84 14.61 -7.44
N LEU A 105 -15.28 13.50 -6.96
CA LEU A 105 -15.55 12.15 -7.50
C LEU A 105 -16.81 11.50 -6.94
N PHE A 106 -16.98 11.53 -5.63
CA PHE A 106 -18.04 10.74 -4.97
C PHE A 106 -19.38 11.46 -4.90
N LEU A 107 -19.39 12.81 -5.01
CA LEU A 107 -20.61 13.61 -5.02
C LEU A 107 -21.06 13.99 -6.45
N ALA A 108 -20.63 13.23 -7.46
CA ALA A 108 -21.04 13.41 -8.84
C ALA A 108 -22.53 13.12 -9.01
N GLN A 109 -23.19 13.93 -9.86
CA GLN A 109 -24.63 13.85 -10.14
C GLN A 109 -24.89 13.42 -11.58
N PRO A 110 -26.09 12.90 -11.89
CA PRO A 110 -26.51 12.66 -13.27
C PRO A 110 -26.34 13.92 -14.12
N GLY A 111 -25.70 13.78 -15.29
CA GLY A 111 -25.38 14.88 -16.21
C GLY A 111 -24.01 15.51 -16.02
N ASP A 112 -23.25 15.15 -15.00
CA ASP A 112 -21.85 15.55 -14.89
C ASP A 112 -21.01 14.95 -16.01
N GLY A 113 -20.14 15.76 -16.61
CA GLY A 113 -19.35 15.36 -17.77
C GLY A 113 -18.04 14.66 -17.44
N LEU A 114 -17.42 14.07 -18.48
CA LEU A 114 -16.10 13.44 -18.43
C LEU A 114 -14.99 14.34 -17.80
N PRO A 115 -14.95 15.66 -18.01
CA PRO A 115 -13.94 16.53 -17.38
C PRO A 115 -13.95 16.47 -15.85
N ARG A 116 -15.14 16.35 -15.21
CA ARG A 116 -15.26 16.22 -13.76
C ARG A 116 -14.62 14.92 -13.27
N LEU A 117 -14.86 13.81 -13.98
CA LEU A 117 -14.23 12.52 -13.67
C LEU A 117 -12.71 12.62 -13.78
N ILE A 118 -12.18 13.15 -14.89
CA ILE A 118 -10.74 13.29 -15.10
C ILE A 118 -10.10 14.17 -14.03
N ALA A 119 -10.68 15.34 -13.74
CA ALA A 119 -10.17 16.24 -12.71
C ALA A 119 -10.16 15.59 -11.32
N GLY A 120 -11.23 14.89 -10.96
CA GLY A 120 -11.32 14.17 -9.70
C GLY A 120 -10.30 13.02 -9.59
N LEU A 121 -10.11 12.26 -10.68
CA LEU A 121 -9.10 11.20 -10.74
C LEU A 121 -7.68 11.76 -10.61
N LEU A 122 -7.34 12.86 -11.27
CA LEU A 122 -6.05 13.52 -11.12
C LEU A 122 -5.81 13.97 -9.68
N LEU A 123 -6.82 14.55 -9.03
CA LEU A 123 -6.73 14.98 -7.63
C LEU A 123 -6.54 13.79 -6.68
N VAL A 124 -7.31 12.71 -6.85
CA VAL A 124 -7.21 11.56 -5.93
C VAL A 124 -5.91 10.80 -6.09
N TYR A 125 -5.42 10.62 -7.32
CA TYR A 125 -4.12 9.97 -7.52
C TYR A 125 -2.98 10.84 -7.00
N ALA A 126 -3.03 12.17 -7.17
CA ALA A 126 -2.09 13.08 -6.53
C ALA A 126 -2.16 13.00 -5.00
N ALA A 127 -3.36 12.93 -4.41
CA ALA A 127 -3.54 12.76 -2.97
C ALA A 127 -2.92 11.43 -2.45
N VAL A 128 -3.17 10.34 -3.16
CA VAL A 128 -2.62 9.01 -2.83
C VAL A 128 -1.09 9.01 -2.95
N SER A 129 -0.53 9.63 -4.00
CA SER A 129 0.92 9.75 -4.17
C SER A 129 1.56 10.57 -3.05
N VAL A 130 1.00 11.74 -2.73
CA VAL A 130 1.51 12.60 -1.66
C VAL A 130 1.49 11.90 -0.31
N THR A 131 0.35 11.34 0.08
CA THR A 131 0.21 10.65 1.37
C THR A 131 0.96 9.33 1.41
N GLY A 132 0.99 8.60 0.30
CA GLY A 132 1.67 7.31 0.15
C GLY A 132 3.20 7.40 0.23
N VAL A 133 3.77 8.55 -0.10
CA VAL A 133 5.22 8.83 0.02
C VAL A 133 5.54 9.51 1.35
N ALA A 134 4.84 10.59 1.69
CA ALA A 134 5.17 11.41 2.86
C ALA A 134 4.90 10.69 4.20
N HIS A 135 3.82 9.95 4.33
CA HIS A 135 3.45 9.27 5.57
C HIS A 135 4.44 8.16 5.96
N PRO A 136 4.80 7.22 5.06
CA PRO A 136 5.84 6.23 5.37
C PRO A 136 7.23 6.85 5.59
N ALA A 137 7.59 7.90 4.85
CA ALA A 137 8.84 8.60 5.07
C ALA A 137 8.89 9.29 6.44
N TRP A 138 7.78 9.88 6.89
CA TRP A 138 7.65 10.41 8.26
C TRP A 138 7.74 9.30 9.31
N ALA A 139 7.09 8.15 9.08
CA ALA A 139 7.18 6.97 9.94
C ALA A 139 8.64 6.54 10.19
N ALA A 140 9.47 6.53 9.14
CA ALA A 140 10.88 6.18 9.23
C ALA A 140 11.68 7.12 10.15
N ARG A 141 11.23 8.39 10.30
CA ARG A 141 11.85 9.40 11.16
C ARG A 141 11.42 9.33 12.61
N LEU A 142 10.30 8.67 12.92
CA LEU A 142 9.75 8.61 14.27
C LEU A 142 10.52 7.67 15.19
N SER A 143 11.27 6.71 14.65
CA SER A 143 12.10 5.81 15.44
C SER A 143 13.40 5.46 14.72
N ALA A 144 14.47 5.36 15.51
CA ALA A 144 15.75 4.81 15.06
C ALA A 144 15.87 3.30 15.35
N GLY A 145 14.96 2.74 16.14
CA GLY A 145 15.01 1.35 16.57
C GLY A 145 14.46 0.38 15.49
N TYR A 146 15.18 -0.72 15.29
CA TYR A 146 14.82 -1.75 14.31
C TYR A 146 13.39 -2.30 14.51
N ASP A 147 13.05 -2.70 15.74
CA ASP A 147 11.73 -3.27 16.06
C ASP A 147 10.62 -2.22 16.09
N ASP A 148 10.93 -1.00 16.54
CA ASP A 148 9.95 0.10 16.60
C ASP A 148 9.48 0.51 15.19
N ARG A 149 10.33 0.43 14.17
CA ARG A 149 9.93 0.68 12.77
C ARG A 149 8.89 -0.33 12.32
N SER A 150 9.11 -1.62 12.54
CA SER A 150 8.12 -2.66 12.20
C SER A 150 6.79 -2.39 12.89
N ARG A 151 6.82 -1.98 14.16
CA ARG A 151 5.64 -1.62 14.94
C ARG A 151 4.91 -0.40 14.36
N ILE A 152 5.62 0.66 13.96
CA ILE A 152 4.98 1.86 13.36
C ILE A 152 4.29 1.51 12.04
N TYR A 153 4.97 0.79 11.14
CA TYR A 153 4.39 0.40 9.86
C TYR A 153 3.24 -0.61 10.01
N SER A 154 3.28 -1.49 11.02
CA SER A 154 2.15 -2.37 11.32
C SER A 154 0.90 -1.59 11.74
N TRP A 155 1.03 -0.53 12.54
CA TRP A 155 -0.09 0.35 12.89
C TRP A 155 -0.68 1.07 11.65
N ILE A 156 0.18 1.56 10.75
CA ILE A 156 -0.27 2.16 9.48
C ILE A 156 -1.04 1.13 8.66
N TYR A 157 -0.52 -0.09 8.52
CA TYR A 157 -1.17 -1.15 7.76
C TYR A 157 -2.52 -1.56 8.35
N VAL A 158 -2.60 -1.72 9.67
CA VAL A 158 -3.86 -2.01 10.37
C VAL A 158 -4.87 -0.88 10.13
N ALA A 159 -4.45 0.38 10.27
CA ALA A 159 -5.32 1.52 10.03
C ALA A 159 -5.84 1.53 8.57
N GLN A 160 -4.98 1.30 7.57
CA GLN A 160 -5.40 1.19 6.16
C GLN A 160 -6.45 0.09 5.96
N SER A 161 -6.21 -1.09 6.51
CA SER A 161 -7.10 -2.23 6.37
C SER A 161 -8.44 -2.02 7.08
N VAL A 162 -8.40 -1.46 8.31
CA VAL A 162 -9.61 -1.10 9.07
C VAL A 162 -10.40 -0.01 8.34
N GLY A 163 -9.74 1.00 7.79
CA GLY A 163 -10.38 2.05 7.02
C GLY A 163 -11.09 1.51 5.78
N THR A 164 -10.46 0.59 5.04
CA THR A 164 -11.06 -0.10 3.91
C THR A 164 -12.31 -0.88 4.35
N PHE A 165 -12.20 -1.65 5.44
CA PHE A 165 -13.33 -2.42 5.97
C PHE A 165 -14.50 -1.53 6.39
N LEU A 166 -14.23 -0.46 7.16
CA LEU A 166 -15.25 0.46 7.64
C LEU A 166 -15.97 1.18 6.48
N LEU A 167 -15.22 1.62 5.48
CA LEU A 167 -15.83 2.32 4.34
C LEU A 167 -16.70 1.39 3.49
N LEU A 168 -16.30 0.13 3.31
CA LEU A 168 -17.10 -0.88 2.60
C LEU A 168 -18.33 -1.32 3.39
N ALA A 169 -18.24 -1.33 4.72
CA ALA A 169 -19.38 -1.66 5.59
C ALA A 169 -20.39 -0.50 5.74
N LEU A 170 -19.97 0.74 5.43
CA LEU A 170 -20.78 1.93 5.68
C LEU A 170 -22.11 1.94 4.92
N PRO A 171 -22.19 1.69 3.58
CA PRO A 171 -23.46 1.73 2.85
C PRO A 171 -24.50 0.76 3.37
N PRO A 172 -24.22 -0.54 3.56
CA PRO A 172 -25.24 -1.47 4.09
C PRO A 172 -25.69 -1.15 5.51
N VAL A 173 -24.79 -0.59 6.35
CA VAL A 173 -25.14 -0.15 7.71
C VAL A 173 -26.09 1.04 7.67
N LEU A 174 -25.80 2.05 6.83
CA LEU A 174 -26.66 3.23 6.70
C LEU A 174 -28.00 2.92 6.02
N ALA A 175 -28.02 1.95 5.11
CA ALA A 175 -29.25 1.52 4.45
C ALA A 175 -30.27 0.91 5.44
N GLY A 176 -29.82 0.27 6.52
CA GLY A 176 -30.69 -0.28 7.56
C GLY A 176 -31.79 -1.22 7.01
N GLY A 177 -31.50 -1.97 5.94
CA GLY A 177 -32.45 -2.85 5.24
C GLY A 177 -33.38 -2.12 4.25
N ARG A 178 -33.20 -0.81 4.03
CA ARG A 178 -33.93 -0.05 2.98
C ARG A 178 -33.14 -0.09 1.68
N THR A 179 -33.83 0.00 0.54
CA THR A 179 -33.17 0.20 -0.76
C THR A 179 -32.67 1.64 -0.84
N PRO A 180 -31.34 1.88 -0.88
CA PRO A 180 -30.82 3.23 -1.01
C PRO A 180 -31.24 3.88 -2.33
N HIS A 181 -31.30 5.21 -2.37
CA HIS A 181 -31.42 5.93 -3.64
C HIS A 181 -30.22 5.60 -4.54
N PRO A 182 -30.40 5.53 -5.87
CA PRO A 182 -29.29 5.32 -6.79
C PRO A 182 -28.16 6.31 -6.52
N GLY A 183 -26.94 5.81 -6.38
CA GLY A 183 -25.75 6.65 -6.11
C GLY A 183 -25.50 6.98 -4.63
N ALA A 184 -26.46 6.78 -3.72
CA ALA A 184 -26.31 7.11 -2.30
C ALA A 184 -25.15 6.39 -1.61
N ASP A 185 -24.90 5.15 -1.99
CA ASP A 185 -23.79 4.35 -1.42
C ASP A 185 -22.43 5.03 -1.66
N VAL A 186 -22.18 5.47 -2.89
CA VAL A 186 -20.93 6.15 -3.27
C VAL A 186 -20.87 7.54 -2.62
N GLN A 187 -21.98 8.28 -2.60
CA GLN A 187 -22.03 9.59 -1.96
C GLN A 187 -21.77 9.52 -0.45
N ASN A 188 -22.32 8.52 0.25
CA ASN A 188 -22.07 8.29 1.67
C ASN A 188 -20.58 7.98 1.94
N MET A 189 -19.92 7.19 1.08
CA MET A 189 -18.47 6.97 1.14
C MET A 189 -17.71 8.29 0.97
N GLY A 190 -18.13 9.14 0.03
CA GLY A 190 -17.55 10.46 -0.20
C GLY A 190 -17.65 11.37 1.03
N TRP A 191 -18.85 11.50 1.59
CA TRP A 191 -19.06 12.29 2.81
C TRP A 191 -18.25 11.78 4.00
N ALA A 192 -18.16 10.46 4.18
CA ALA A 192 -17.33 9.87 5.22
C ALA A 192 -15.85 10.31 5.08
N LEU A 193 -15.29 10.27 3.87
CA LEU A 193 -13.91 10.68 3.61
C LEU A 193 -13.70 12.18 3.81
N ILE A 194 -14.63 13.01 3.30
CA ILE A 194 -14.56 14.48 3.43
C ILE A 194 -14.55 14.90 4.90
N ILE A 195 -15.42 14.31 5.69
CA ILE A 195 -15.56 14.68 7.11
C ILE A 195 -14.42 14.09 7.93
N THR A 196 -14.08 12.82 7.76
CA THR A 196 -13.14 12.15 8.67
C THR A 196 -11.68 12.54 8.40
N MET A 197 -11.27 12.75 7.15
CA MET A 197 -9.87 13.00 6.81
C MET A 197 -9.25 14.22 7.53
N PRO A 198 -9.90 15.39 7.63
CA PRO A 198 -9.36 16.52 8.37
C PRO A 198 -9.12 16.23 9.85
N PHE A 199 -10.06 15.52 10.52
CA PHE A 199 -9.93 15.17 11.93
C PHE A 199 -8.82 14.15 12.15
N LEU A 200 -8.71 13.13 11.30
CA LEU A 200 -7.66 12.11 11.36
C LEU A 200 -6.28 12.74 11.14
N MET A 201 -6.19 13.68 10.21
CA MET A 201 -4.96 14.43 9.96
C MET A 201 -4.60 15.37 11.11
N ALA A 202 -5.57 16.10 11.66
CA ALA A 202 -5.36 16.95 12.82
C ALA A 202 -4.85 16.15 14.03
N ALA A 203 -5.41 14.96 14.27
CA ALA A 203 -4.95 14.05 15.31
C ALA A 203 -3.49 13.64 15.08
N ALA A 204 -3.11 13.25 13.87
CA ALA A 204 -1.73 12.85 13.57
C ALA A 204 -0.74 14.00 13.82
N ILE A 205 -1.07 15.23 13.40
CA ILE A 205 -0.20 16.40 13.53
C ILE A 205 -0.09 16.85 15.00
N ALA A 206 -1.21 16.84 15.74
CA ALA A 206 -1.23 17.33 17.12
C ALA A 206 -0.42 16.44 18.07
N TRP A 207 -0.50 15.12 17.88
CA TRP A 207 0.06 14.16 18.85
C TRP A 207 1.33 13.45 18.42
N THR A 208 1.78 13.68 17.18
CA THR A 208 3.01 13.06 16.69
C THR A 208 4.11 14.11 16.54
N PRO A 209 5.25 13.97 17.22
CA PRO A 209 6.36 14.89 17.05
C PRO A 209 7.00 14.70 15.67
N GLU A 210 7.40 15.80 15.05
CA GLU A 210 8.33 15.74 13.92
C GLU A 210 9.73 16.09 14.44
N LEU A 211 10.60 15.08 14.48
CA LEU A 211 11.96 15.26 14.95
C LEU A 211 12.75 16.03 13.89
N ARG A 212 13.07 17.28 14.19
CA ARG A 212 14.00 18.10 13.39
C ARG A 212 15.40 17.51 13.53
N ARG A 213 15.81 16.62 12.66
CA ARG A 213 17.23 16.39 12.44
C ARG A 213 17.71 17.52 11.53
N GLY A 214 18.73 18.26 11.98
CA GLY A 214 19.36 19.26 11.15
C GLY A 214 19.67 18.63 9.79
N ALA A 215 19.06 19.13 8.74
CA ALA A 215 19.33 18.63 7.40
C ALA A 215 20.81 18.90 7.10
N PRO A 216 21.56 17.93 6.58
CA PRO A 216 22.85 18.24 5.94
C PRO A 216 22.56 19.25 4.83
N ARG A 217 23.20 20.38 4.90
CA ARG A 217 22.95 21.58 4.07
C ARG A 217 23.18 21.38 2.57
N HIS A 218 23.60 20.19 2.11
CA HIS A 218 24.09 19.98 0.74
C HIS A 218 23.23 19.02 -0.12
N ALA A 219 22.04 18.59 0.32
CA ALA A 219 21.21 17.64 -0.47
C ALA A 219 20.23 18.31 -1.46
N ALA A 220 20.14 19.65 -1.48
CA ALA A 220 19.05 20.33 -2.17
C ALA A 220 19.31 20.65 -3.65
N ASP A 221 20.56 20.69 -4.09
CA ASP A 221 20.84 21.43 -5.33
C ASP A 221 20.92 20.63 -6.62
N ASP A 222 21.07 19.28 -6.60
CA ASP A 222 21.20 18.52 -7.86
C ASP A 222 20.69 17.08 -7.82
N VAL A 223 19.45 16.84 -7.36
CA VAL A 223 18.90 15.49 -7.46
C VAL A 223 18.49 15.18 -8.89
N ARG A 224 19.19 14.23 -9.52
CA ARG A 224 18.97 13.74 -10.88
C ARG A 224 18.27 12.37 -10.84
N VAL A 225 17.62 11.99 -11.93
CA VAL A 225 17.12 10.63 -12.12
C VAL A 225 18.22 9.58 -11.88
N ALA A 226 19.46 9.92 -12.19
CA ALA A 226 20.64 9.08 -11.89
C ALA A 226 20.78 8.73 -10.40
N ASP A 227 20.27 9.55 -9.49
CA ASP A 227 20.38 9.28 -8.05
C ASP A 227 19.46 8.12 -7.59
N TYR A 228 18.35 7.91 -8.30
CA TYR A 228 17.51 6.71 -8.10
C TYR A 228 18.26 5.44 -8.52
N LEU A 229 19.03 5.49 -9.61
CA LEU A 229 19.85 4.36 -10.06
C LEU A 229 20.99 4.08 -9.06
N ARG A 230 21.61 5.12 -8.49
CA ARG A 230 22.63 4.97 -7.44
C ARG A 230 22.11 4.31 -6.17
N LEU A 231 20.83 4.51 -5.81
CA LEU A 231 20.21 3.77 -4.69
C LEU A 231 20.21 2.27 -4.96
N LEU A 232 20.00 1.84 -6.21
CA LEU A 232 19.97 0.43 -6.61
C LEU A 232 21.36 -0.21 -6.70
N GLU A 233 22.45 0.56 -6.66
CA GLU A 233 23.81 0.02 -6.59
C GLU A 233 24.06 -0.70 -5.25
N ARG A 234 23.34 -0.32 -4.18
CA ARG A 234 23.46 -0.95 -2.87
C ARG A 234 22.77 -2.31 -2.84
N PRO A 235 23.46 -3.39 -2.40
CA PRO A 235 22.89 -4.74 -2.39
C PRO A 235 21.61 -4.87 -1.58
N ALA A 236 21.53 -4.22 -0.40
CA ALA A 236 20.31 -4.24 0.43
C ALA A 236 19.14 -3.59 -0.30
N MET A 237 19.34 -2.40 -0.85
CA MET A 237 18.32 -1.65 -1.57
C MET A 237 17.87 -2.41 -2.82
N ARG A 238 18.80 -2.88 -3.64
CA ARG A 238 18.49 -3.63 -4.86
C ARG A 238 17.67 -4.89 -4.59
N ARG A 239 18.07 -5.71 -3.60
CA ARG A 239 17.32 -6.91 -3.22
C ARG A 239 15.92 -6.56 -2.73
N LEU A 240 15.78 -5.49 -1.95
CA LEU A 240 14.49 -5.05 -1.44
C LEU A 240 13.55 -4.59 -2.56
N PHE A 241 14.03 -3.77 -3.50
CA PHE A 241 13.23 -3.33 -4.64
C PHE A 241 12.83 -4.47 -5.57
N VAL A 242 13.74 -5.40 -5.85
CA VAL A 242 13.40 -6.59 -6.65
C VAL A 242 12.32 -7.42 -5.94
N ALA A 243 12.45 -7.63 -4.62
CA ALA A 243 11.43 -8.34 -3.85
C ALA A 243 10.08 -7.58 -3.86
N ASP A 244 10.09 -6.25 -3.72
CA ASP A 244 8.87 -5.42 -3.74
C ASP A 244 8.16 -5.47 -5.11
N VAL A 245 8.90 -5.43 -6.23
CA VAL A 245 8.35 -5.61 -7.58
C VAL A 245 7.71 -6.99 -7.73
N LEU A 246 8.38 -8.06 -7.29
CA LEU A 246 7.86 -9.43 -7.38
C LEU A 246 6.60 -9.60 -6.53
N VAL A 247 6.58 -9.08 -5.31
CA VAL A 247 5.40 -9.07 -4.42
C VAL A 247 4.28 -8.25 -5.06
N SER A 248 4.58 -7.11 -5.67
CA SER A 248 3.59 -6.23 -6.30
C SER A 248 2.95 -6.86 -7.53
N LEU A 249 3.74 -7.55 -8.36
CA LEU A 249 3.25 -8.35 -9.49
C LEU A 249 2.34 -9.48 -8.99
N ALA A 250 2.76 -10.24 -7.97
CA ALA A 250 1.97 -11.31 -7.39
C ALA A 250 0.63 -10.81 -6.85
N THR A 251 0.66 -9.70 -6.09
CA THR A 251 -0.53 -9.08 -5.51
C THR A 251 -1.47 -8.55 -6.58
N GLY A 252 -0.93 -7.88 -7.61
CA GLY A 252 -1.72 -7.35 -8.72
C GLY A 252 -2.46 -8.47 -9.46
N ALA A 253 -1.80 -9.58 -9.76
CA ALA A 253 -2.43 -10.74 -10.37
C ALA A 253 -3.50 -11.36 -9.45
N SER A 254 -3.19 -11.56 -8.17
CA SER A 254 -4.13 -12.17 -7.22
C SER A 254 -5.38 -11.32 -7.02
N ILE A 255 -5.26 -10.01 -6.79
CA ILE A 255 -6.40 -9.11 -6.57
C ILE A 255 -7.23 -8.98 -7.85
N GLY A 256 -6.58 -8.76 -8.99
CA GLY A 256 -7.28 -8.49 -10.24
C GLY A 256 -8.04 -9.69 -10.80
N LEU A 257 -7.55 -10.89 -10.55
CA LEU A 257 -8.16 -12.12 -11.04
C LEU A 257 -9.08 -12.79 -10.01
N PHE A 258 -9.11 -12.30 -8.76
CA PHE A 258 -9.84 -12.90 -7.65
C PHE A 258 -11.31 -13.21 -7.99
N VAL A 259 -12.06 -12.18 -8.39
CA VAL A 259 -13.49 -12.32 -8.69
C VAL A 259 -13.71 -13.27 -9.88
N PHE A 260 -12.91 -13.14 -10.94
CA PHE A 260 -13.04 -13.97 -12.14
C PHE A 260 -12.75 -15.44 -11.86
N PHE A 261 -11.73 -15.72 -11.04
CA PHE A 261 -11.36 -17.08 -10.66
C PHE A 261 -12.47 -17.80 -9.89
N PHE A 262 -13.08 -17.14 -8.91
CA PHE A 262 -14.15 -17.75 -8.13
C PHE A 262 -15.49 -17.79 -8.89
N ARG A 263 -15.81 -16.80 -9.72
CA ARG A 263 -16.98 -16.85 -10.61
C ARG A 263 -16.85 -17.96 -11.65
N ALA A 264 -15.67 -18.18 -12.23
CA ALA A 264 -15.43 -19.28 -13.15
C ALA A 264 -15.67 -20.66 -12.50
N ARG A 265 -15.56 -20.75 -11.18
CA ARG A 265 -15.87 -21.95 -10.37
C ARG A 265 -17.32 -22.03 -9.90
N GLY A 266 -18.18 -21.11 -10.37
CA GLY A 266 -19.62 -21.10 -10.08
C GLY A 266 -20.00 -20.48 -8.72
N LEU A 267 -19.09 -19.76 -8.03
CA LEU A 267 -19.42 -19.11 -6.76
C LEU A 267 -20.16 -17.79 -6.99
N GLY A 268 -21.20 -17.55 -6.17
CA GLY A 268 -21.97 -16.30 -6.19
C GLY A 268 -21.23 -15.14 -5.57
N MET A 269 -21.56 -13.90 -6.01
CA MET A 269 -20.91 -12.66 -5.55
C MET A 269 -20.98 -12.44 -4.04
N THR A 270 -22.10 -12.82 -3.40
CA THR A 270 -22.24 -12.68 -1.94
C THR A 270 -21.16 -13.47 -1.19
N LEU A 271 -20.89 -14.71 -1.61
CA LEU A 271 -19.85 -15.53 -1.01
C LEU A 271 -18.45 -14.95 -1.31
N ILE A 272 -18.22 -14.51 -2.55
CA ILE A 272 -16.95 -13.88 -2.98
C ILE A 272 -16.65 -12.63 -2.14
N ASN A 273 -17.65 -11.77 -1.92
CA ASN A 273 -17.49 -10.59 -1.06
C ASN A 273 -17.18 -11.00 0.40
N GLY A 274 -17.87 -12.01 0.93
CA GLY A 274 -17.57 -12.57 2.26
C GLY A 274 -16.12 -13.10 2.36
N MET A 275 -15.64 -13.73 1.30
CA MET A 275 -14.26 -14.23 1.22
C MET A 275 -13.22 -13.09 1.30
N VAL A 276 -13.47 -11.93 0.65
CA VAL A 276 -12.62 -10.76 0.77
C VAL A 276 -12.56 -10.23 2.20
N LEU A 277 -13.72 -10.17 2.88
CA LEU A 277 -13.79 -9.72 4.27
C LEU A 277 -13.03 -10.66 5.22
N ILE A 278 -13.14 -11.97 5.03
CA ILE A 278 -12.38 -12.97 5.81
C ILE A 278 -10.88 -12.82 5.58
N TYR A 279 -10.45 -12.65 4.33
CA TYR A 279 -9.05 -12.38 3.99
C TYR A 279 -8.51 -11.13 4.69
N LEU A 280 -9.24 -10.01 4.61
CA LEU A 280 -8.85 -8.75 5.25
C LEU A 280 -8.82 -8.86 6.79
N ALA A 281 -9.84 -9.48 7.38
CA ALA A 281 -9.88 -9.69 8.82
C ALA A 281 -8.71 -10.54 9.31
N ALA A 282 -8.41 -11.64 8.61
CA ALA A 282 -7.27 -12.49 8.91
C ALA A 282 -5.93 -11.74 8.78
N ALA A 283 -5.78 -10.91 7.73
CA ALA A 283 -4.61 -10.09 7.54
C ALA A 283 -4.40 -9.10 8.70
N ILE A 284 -5.46 -8.42 9.16
CA ILE A 284 -5.40 -7.50 10.29
C ILE A 284 -4.98 -8.23 11.58
N VAL A 285 -5.64 -9.35 11.88
CA VAL A 285 -5.38 -10.13 13.11
C VAL A 285 -3.95 -10.69 13.14
N SER A 286 -3.35 -10.97 11.98
CA SER A 286 -1.99 -11.54 11.89
C SER A 286 -0.87 -10.52 12.15
N VAL A 287 -1.14 -9.23 12.10
CA VAL A 287 -0.09 -8.18 12.21
C VAL A 287 0.70 -8.27 13.52
N PRO A 288 0.09 -8.43 14.70
CA PRO A 288 0.85 -8.59 15.94
C PRO A 288 1.76 -9.82 15.92
N PHE A 289 1.26 -10.94 15.36
CA PHE A 289 2.04 -12.16 15.21
C PHE A 289 3.29 -11.93 14.35
N TRP A 290 3.15 -11.35 13.15
CA TRP A 290 4.29 -11.11 12.27
C TRP A 290 5.25 -10.05 12.81
N THR A 291 4.75 -9.06 13.55
CA THR A 291 5.59 -8.09 14.25
C THR A 291 6.44 -8.77 15.33
N TRP A 292 5.84 -9.68 16.08
CA TRP A 292 6.55 -10.50 17.07
C TRP A 292 7.56 -11.43 16.43
N VAL A 293 7.20 -12.13 15.34
CA VAL A 293 8.12 -13.02 14.60
C VAL A 293 9.32 -12.23 14.07
N ALA A 294 9.07 -11.04 13.47
CA ALA A 294 10.12 -10.17 12.93
C ALA A 294 11.10 -9.71 14.02
N GLY A 295 10.63 -9.47 15.25
CA GLY A 295 11.47 -9.16 16.41
C GLY A 295 12.31 -10.34 16.90
N ARG A 296 11.86 -11.60 16.64
CA ARG A 296 12.58 -12.81 17.08
C ARG A 296 13.61 -13.31 16.08
N ILE A 297 13.26 -13.39 14.81
CA ILE A 297 14.10 -14.00 13.75
C ILE A 297 14.64 -12.99 12.73
N GLY A 298 14.27 -11.72 12.85
CA GLY A 298 14.62 -10.66 11.92
C GLY A 298 13.56 -10.45 10.82
N LYS A 299 13.50 -9.22 10.28
CA LYS A 299 12.46 -8.78 9.30
C LYS A 299 12.50 -9.61 8.01
N HIS A 300 13.71 -9.83 7.45
CA HIS A 300 13.86 -10.57 6.19
C HIS A 300 13.46 -12.03 6.32
N ARG A 301 13.81 -12.71 7.44
CA ARG A 301 13.41 -14.11 7.68
C ARG A 301 11.91 -14.24 7.92
N ALA A 302 11.31 -13.28 8.65
CA ALA A 302 9.86 -13.23 8.84
C ALA A 302 9.13 -13.05 7.51
N LEU A 303 9.65 -12.22 6.61
CA LEU A 303 9.10 -12.00 5.28
C LEU A 303 9.23 -13.25 4.39
N ILE A 304 10.36 -13.97 4.43
CA ILE A 304 10.55 -15.24 3.74
C ILE A 304 9.55 -16.29 4.25
N ALA A 305 9.38 -16.42 5.56
CA ALA A 305 8.43 -17.37 6.16
C ALA A 305 6.98 -17.05 5.76
N SER A 306 6.61 -15.76 5.78
CA SER A 306 5.31 -15.26 5.35
C SER A 306 5.05 -15.57 3.87
N ALA A 307 6.02 -15.31 2.98
CA ALA A 307 5.92 -15.61 1.57
C ALA A 307 5.75 -17.13 1.33
N GLY A 308 6.48 -17.96 2.06
CA GLY A 308 6.32 -19.41 2.02
C GLY A 308 4.92 -19.87 2.44
N GLY A 309 4.39 -19.32 3.53
CA GLY A 309 3.01 -19.59 3.96
C GLY A 309 1.97 -19.16 2.92
N TYR A 310 2.16 -17.99 2.28
CA TYR A 310 1.30 -17.53 1.19
C TYR A 310 1.33 -18.49 -0.01
N VAL A 311 2.53 -18.98 -0.39
CA VAL A 311 2.70 -19.96 -1.48
C VAL A 311 1.94 -21.25 -1.17
N VAL A 312 2.05 -21.78 0.05
CA VAL A 312 1.30 -22.97 0.48
C VAL A 312 -0.21 -22.70 0.40
N ALA A 313 -0.68 -21.55 0.88
CA ALA A 313 -2.09 -21.21 0.86
C ALA A 313 -2.65 -21.11 -0.58
N ILE A 314 -1.95 -20.41 -1.47
CA ILE A 314 -2.45 -20.19 -2.84
C ILE A 314 -2.38 -21.47 -3.68
N LEU A 315 -1.38 -22.33 -3.49
CA LEU A 315 -1.32 -23.65 -4.13
C LEU A 315 -2.44 -24.57 -3.58
N GLY A 316 -2.69 -24.53 -2.27
CA GLY A 316 -3.82 -25.22 -1.64
C GLY A 316 -5.16 -24.85 -2.25
N MET A 317 -5.35 -23.55 -2.59
CA MET A 317 -6.55 -23.06 -3.25
C MET A 317 -6.78 -23.72 -4.64
N GLY A 318 -5.70 -24.13 -5.32
CA GLY A 318 -5.76 -24.83 -6.60
C GLY A 318 -6.29 -26.25 -6.50
N VAL A 319 -6.03 -26.92 -5.39
CA VAL A 319 -6.41 -28.33 -5.16
C VAL A 319 -7.87 -28.45 -4.63
N ILE A 320 -8.34 -27.42 -3.91
CA ILE A 320 -9.67 -27.43 -3.30
C ILE A 320 -10.75 -27.25 -4.38
N ARG A 321 -11.69 -28.20 -4.46
CA ARG A 321 -12.84 -28.09 -5.34
C ARG A 321 -13.82 -27.01 -4.82
N ALA A 322 -14.49 -26.31 -5.72
CA ALA A 322 -15.43 -25.23 -5.36
C ALA A 322 -16.57 -25.66 -4.44
N GLN A 323 -16.98 -26.95 -4.51
CA GLN A 323 -18.02 -27.53 -3.65
C GLN A 323 -17.58 -27.65 -2.19
N LEU A 324 -16.26 -27.66 -1.91
CA LEU A 324 -15.71 -27.76 -0.56
C LEU A 324 -15.48 -26.38 0.06
N THR A 325 -16.55 -25.55 0.11
CA THR A 325 -16.49 -24.18 0.69
C THR A 325 -15.96 -24.17 2.12
N ALA A 326 -16.20 -25.24 2.88
CA ALA A 326 -15.64 -25.42 4.23
C ALA A 326 -14.11 -25.39 4.29
N LEU A 327 -13.41 -25.78 3.22
CA LEU A 327 -11.96 -25.70 3.12
C LEU A 327 -11.48 -24.40 2.46
N LEU A 328 -12.30 -23.77 1.60
CA LEU A 328 -11.94 -22.52 0.92
C LEU A 328 -11.78 -21.37 1.91
N LEU A 329 -12.70 -21.21 2.87
CA LEU A 329 -12.65 -20.11 3.82
C LEU A 329 -11.44 -20.13 4.75
N PRO A 330 -11.06 -21.28 5.39
CA PRO A 330 -9.84 -21.39 6.19
C PRO A 330 -8.57 -21.15 5.36
N THR A 331 -8.52 -21.67 4.12
CA THR A 331 -7.36 -21.48 3.24
C THR A 331 -7.20 -20.00 2.87
N LEU A 332 -8.30 -19.30 2.60
CA LEU A 332 -8.28 -17.89 2.30
C LEU A 332 -7.91 -17.04 3.54
N ALA A 333 -8.42 -17.42 4.71
CA ALA A 333 -8.00 -16.81 5.97
C ALA A 333 -6.49 -17.01 6.20
N PHE A 334 -5.97 -18.21 5.97
CA PHE A 334 -4.52 -18.49 6.07
C PHE A 334 -3.72 -17.69 5.05
N MET A 335 -4.24 -17.50 3.82
CA MET A 335 -3.62 -16.65 2.80
C MET A 335 -3.56 -15.17 3.27
N GLY A 336 -4.63 -14.67 3.89
CA GLY A 336 -4.65 -13.33 4.50
C GLY A 336 -3.68 -13.20 5.67
N LEU A 337 -3.66 -14.20 6.57
CA LEU A 337 -2.72 -14.27 7.70
C LEU A 337 -1.25 -14.18 7.24
N THR A 338 -0.92 -14.84 6.16
CA THR A 338 0.47 -14.90 5.66
C THR A 338 0.84 -13.68 4.82
N PHE A 339 -0.08 -13.09 4.08
CA PHE A 339 0.21 -11.94 3.20
C PHE A 339 0.56 -10.65 3.95
N ALA A 340 -0.02 -10.43 5.14
CA ALA A 340 0.10 -9.15 5.85
C ALA A 340 1.54 -8.70 6.10
N ALA A 341 2.46 -9.65 6.38
CA ALA A 341 3.86 -9.33 6.65
C ALA A 341 4.54 -8.58 5.50
N SER A 342 4.27 -8.95 4.24
CA SER A 342 4.87 -8.28 3.08
C SER A 342 4.46 -6.82 2.99
N ALA A 343 3.24 -6.48 3.37
CA ALA A 343 2.72 -5.12 3.26
C ALA A 343 3.42 -4.10 4.18
N PHE A 344 3.87 -4.50 5.37
CA PHE A 344 4.50 -3.58 6.31
C PHE A 344 6.01 -3.82 6.54
N LEU A 345 6.49 -5.08 6.44
CA LEU A 345 7.91 -5.38 6.66
C LEU A 345 8.80 -4.83 5.54
N ILE A 346 8.36 -4.87 4.27
CA ILE A 346 9.10 -4.26 3.16
C ILE A 346 9.34 -2.77 3.44
N ARG A 347 8.33 -2.04 3.92
CA ARG A 347 8.46 -0.62 4.26
C ARG A 347 9.40 -0.39 5.46
N ALA A 348 9.35 -1.28 6.46
CA ALA A 348 10.26 -1.23 7.59
C ALA A 348 11.71 -1.51 7.18
N MET A 349 11.93 -2.48 6.30
CA MET A 349 13.26 -2.80 5.73
C MET A 349 13.77 -1.68 4.83
N ALA A 350 12.90 -0.98 4.12
CA ALA A 350 13.27 0.18 3.30
C ALA A 350 13.83 1.33 4.15
N ALA A 351 13.27 1.57 5.34
CA ALA A 351 13.81 2.53 6.28
C ALA A 351 15.23 2.16 6.75
N ASP A 352 15.45 0.86 7.02
CA ASP A 352 16.77 0.37 7.44
C ASP A 352 17.80 0.48 6.31
N ALA A 353 17.42 0.15 5.07
CA ALA A 353 18.26 0.28 3.89
C ALA A 353 18.54 1.76 3.53
N ALA A 354 17.60 2.67 3.81
CA ALA A 354 17.82 4.11 3.65
C ALA A 354 18.86 4.65 4.67
N ASP A 355 18.88 4.14 5.90
CA ASP A 355 19.90 4.48 6.88
C ASP A 355 21.28 3.98 6.46
N GLU A 356 21.40 2.76 5.90
CA GLU A 356 22.64 2.25 5.30
C GLU A 356 23.12 3.16 4.16
N ALA A 357 22.23 3.53 3.24
CA ALA A 357 22.56 4.42 2.14
C ALA A 357 23.03 5.80 2.66
N ARG A 358 22.37 6.34 3.68
CA ARG A 358 22.75 7.60 4.35
C ARG A 358 24.12 7.52 4.99
N LEU A 359 24.46 6.41 5.66
CA LEU A 359 25.77 6.22 6.28
C LEU A 359 26.92 6.37 5.27
N HIS A 360 26.70 5.88 4.05
CA HIS A 360 27.70 5.88 2.99
C HIS A 360 27.73 7.16 2.14
N THR A 361 26.56 7.76 1.90
CA THR A 361 26.45 8.93 1.01
C THR A 361 26.41 10.27 1.75
N GLY A 362 26.12 10.25 3.06
CA GLY A 362 25.83 11.44 3.85
C GLY A 362 24.46 12.07 3.55
N LEU A 363 23.74 11.60 2.54
CA LEU A 363 22.50 12.18 2.06
C LEU A 363 21.29 11.43 2.64
N ASP A 364 20.31 12.17 3.11
CA ASP A 364 19.05 11.63 3.61
C ASP A 364 18.00 11.66 2.50
N ARG A 365 17.63 10.49 1.99
CA ARG A 365 16.80 10.30 0.80
C ARG A 365 15.56 9.43 1.05
N LEU A 366 14.96 9.56 2.23
CA LEU A 366 13.77 8.77 2.61
C LEU A 366 12.60 8.95 1.64
N GLY A 367 12.32 10.19 1.22
CA GLY A 367 11.27 10.47 0.26
C GLY A 367 11.50 9.78 -1.09
N GLN A 368 12.75 9.77 -1.58
CA GLN A 368 13.11 9.06 -2.80
C GLN A 368 12.90 7.55 -2.68
N VAL A 369 13.32 6.95 -1.57
CA VAL A 369 13.15 5.50 -1.32
C VAL A 369 11.67 5.12 -1.32
N TYR A 370 10.83 5.87 -0.60
CA TYR A 370 9.39 5.58 -0.55
C TYR A 370 8.66 5.96 -1.85
N GLY A 371 9.10 7.01 -2.54
CA GLY A 371 8.61 7.33 -3.88
C GLY A 371 8.89 6.20 -4.89
N LEU A 372 10.09 5.61 -4.82
CA LEU A 372 10.44 4.48 -5.68
C LEU A 372 9.63 3.22 -5.33
N LEU A 373 9.43 2.92 -4.02
CA LEU A 373 8.56 1.82 -3.58
C LEU A 373 7.12 2.00 -4.04
N ALA A 374 6.58 3.22 -3.96
CA ALA A 374 5.23 3.50 -4.42
C ALA A 374 5.12 3.30 -5.95
N ALA A 375 6.12 3.76 -6.70
CA ALA A 375 6.17 3.54 -8.15
C ALA A 375 6.28 2.05 -8.52
N THR A 376 7.14 1.28 -7.83
CA THR A 376 7.26 -0.17 -8.08
C THR A 376 5.96 -0.91 -7.83
N GLN A 377 5.21 -0.57 -6.79
CA GLN A 377 3.89 -1.15 -6.50
C GLN A 377 2.87 -0.85 -7.58
N LYS A 378 2.80 0.40 -8.07
CA LYS A 378 1.89 0.80 -9.14
C LYS A 378 2.23 0.10 -10.46
N ILE A 379 3.49 0.11 -10.86
CA ILE A 379 3.97 -0.54 -12.07
C ILE A 379 3.73 -2.06 -11.99
N GLY A 380 4.12 -2.69 -10.90
CA GLY A 380 3.95 -4.13 -10.69
C GLY A 380 2.48 -4.56 -10.80
N SER A 381 1.58 -3.88 -10.11
CA SER A 381 0.14 -4.20 -10.16
C SER A 381 -0.47 -3.93 -11.54
N ALA A 382 -0.10 -2.82 -12.20
CA ALA A 382 -0.61 -2.48 -13.54
C ALA A 382 -0.14 -3.48 -14.60
N LEU A 383 1.15 -3.87 -14.57
CA LEU A 383 1.69 -4.88 -15.48
C LEU A 383 1.04 -6.24 -15.27
N ALA A 384 0.86 -6.67 -14.01
CA ALA A 384 0.22 -7.94 -13.69
C ALA A 384 -1.20 -8.01 -14.25
N LEU A 385 -2.01 -6.95 -14.05
CA LEU A 385 -3.37 -6.87 -14.59
C LEU A 385 -3.38 -6.80 -16.10
N GLY A 386 -2.60 -5.92 -16.71
CA GLY A 386 -2.55 -5.71 -18.15
C GLY A 386 -2.16 -6.97 -18.90
N VAL A 387 -1.08 -7.63 -18.47
CA VAL A 387 -0.61 -8.89 -19.08
C VAL A 387 -1.62 -10.02 -18.88
N SER A 388 -2.20 -10.13 -17.68
CA SER A 388 -3.19 -11.18 -17.38
C SER A 388 -4.45 -11.03 -18.23
N PHE A 389 -5.01 -9.82 -18.33
CA PHE A 389 -6.21 -9.58 -19.12
C PHE A 389 -5.96 -9.71 -20.62
N TRP A 390 -4.82 -9.23 -21.12
CA TRP A 390 -4.43 -9.41 -22.51
C TRP A 390 -4.34 -10.90 -22.88
N LEU A 391 -3.69 -11.71 -22.05
CA LEU A 391 -3.55 -13.15 -22.30
C LEU A 391 -4.91 -13.85 -22.25
N LEU A 392 -5.74 -13.56 -21.24
CA LEU A 392 -7.07 -14.15 -21.10
C LEU A 392 -7.97 -13.78 -22.28
N ALA A 393 -7.95 -12.53 -22.74
CA ALA A 393 -8.73 -12.09 -23.90
C ALA A 393 -8.32 -12.85 -25.18
N ARG A 394 -7.00 -13.07 -25.40
CA ARG A 394 -6.48 -13.85 -26.53
C ARG A 394 -6.90 -15.31 -26.50
N LEU A 395 -7.17 -15.86 -25.32
CA LEU A 395 -7.57 -17.26 -25.14
C LEU A 395 -9.10 -17.46 -25.09
N GLY A 396 -9.88 -16.41 -25.37
CA GLY A 396 -11.35 -16.50 -25.42
C GLY A 396 -12.02 -16.46 -24.03
N PHE A 397 -11.46 -15.69 -23.10
CA PHE A 397 -12.08 -15.46 -21.80
C PHE A 397 -13.28 -14.52 -21.90
N THR A 398 -14.40 -14.92 -21.33
CA THR A 398 -15.65 -14.16 -21.32
C THR A 398 -15.89 -13.58 -19.92
N ALA A 399 -15.60 -12.29 -19.72
CA ALA A 399 -15.70 -11.63 -18.41
C ALA A 399 -17.14 -11.56 -17.86
N ALA A 400 -18.16 -11.48 -18.75
CA ALA A 400 -19.58 -11.45 -18.38
C ALA A 400 -20.03 -12.78 -17.77
N ASP A 401 -19.58 -13.90 -18.33
CA ASP A 401 -19.87 -15.25 -17.82
C ASP A 401 -18.58 -16.08 -17.82
N PRO A 402 -17.72 -15.92 -16.78
CA PRO A 402 -16.45 -16.61 -16.71
C PRO A 402 -16.53 -18.13 -16.78
N ALA A 403 -17.64 -18.74 -16.32
CA ALA A 403 -17.83 -20.18 -16.32
C ALA A 403 -17.97 -20.76 -17.75
N ARG A 404 -18.44 -19.94 -18.72
CA ARG A 404 -18.60 -20.32 -20.14
C ARG A 404 -17.40 -19.98 -21.01
N SER A 405 -16.30 -19.53 -20.43
CA SER A 405 -15.07 -19.25 -21.17
C SER A 405 -14.46 -20.51 -21.78
N ALA A 406 -13.66 -20.35 -22.83
CA ALA A 406 -12.96 -21.45 -23.45
C ALA A 406 -12.09 -22.23 -22.45
N PRO A 407 -11.93 -23.56 -22.56
CA PRO A 407 -11.15 -24.37 -21.62
C PRO A 407 -9.70 -23.89 -21.47
N ALA A 408 -9.08 -23.41 -22.56
CA ALA A 408 -7.74 -22.82 -22.54
C ALA A 408 -7.68 -21.54 -21.68
N ALA A 409 -8.73 -20.69 -21.73
CA ALA A 409 -8.82 -19.49 -20.91
C ALA A 409 -9.01 -19.80 -19.43
N LEU A 410 -9.79 -20.84 -19.08
CA LEU A 410 -9.97 -21.29 -17.69
C LEU A 410 -8.68 -21.87 -17.09
N THR A 411 -7.94 -22.63 -17.92
CA THR A 411 -6.61 -23.13 -17.51
C THR A 411 -5.64 -21.98 -17.30
N ALA A 412 -5.58 -21.02 -18.23
CA ALA A 412 -4.74 -19.84 -18.12
C ALA A 412 -5.14 -18.99 -16.89
N LEU A 413 -6.43 -18.80 -16.61
CA LEU A 413 -6.91 -18.10 -15.41
C LEU A 413 -6.40 -18.78 -14.14
N SER A 414 -6.42 -20.10 -14.09
CA SER A 414 -5.91 -20.86 -12.95
C SER A 414 -4.40 -20.71 -12.78
N ILE A 415 -3.63 -20.76 -13.86
CA ILE A 415 -2.18 -20.53 -13.85
C ILE A 415 -1.86 -19.10 -13.41
N LEU A 416 -2.55 -18.11 -13.95
CA LEU A 416 -2.33 -16.70 -13.65
C LEU A 416 -2.74 -16.33 -12.21
N TYR A 417 -3.78 -16.95 -11.68
CA TYR A 417 -4.26 -16.68 -10.31
C TYR A 417 -3.48 -17.43 -9.24
N ILE A 418 -3.02 -18.66 -9.52
CA ILE A 418 -2.34 -19.55 -8.56
C ILE A 418 -0.86 -19.65 -8.86
N GLY A 419 -0.50 -20.09 -10.06
CA GLY A 419 0.87 -20.45 -10.41
C GLY A 419 1.79 -19.23 -10.46
N VAL A 420 1.35 -18.15 -11.12
CA VAL A 420 2.16 -16.93 -11.26
C VAL A 420 2.43 -16.27 -9.89
N PRO A 421 1.43 -16.01 -9.02
CA PRO A 421 1.71 -15.46 -7.69
C PRO A 421 2.55 -16.40 -6.81
N ALA A 422 2.34 -17.71 -6.89
CA ALA A 422 3.18 -18.67 -6.14
C ALA A 422 4.65 -18.60 -6.57
N LEU A 423 4.90 -18.56 -7.88
CA LEU A 423 6.26 -18.42 -8.44
C LEU A 423 6.89 -17.09 -8.03
N LEU A 424 6.18 -15.96 -8.22
CA LEU A 424 6.70 -14.63 -7.91
C LEU A 424 7.01 -14.47 -6.42
N MET A 425 6.15 -14.97 -5.52
CA MET A 425 6.39 -14.96 -4.08
C MET A 425 7.57 -15.85 -3.68
N SER A 426 7.73 -17.00 -4.33
CA SER A 426 8.89 -17.87 -4.13
C SER A 426 10.19 -17.18 -4.57
N CYS A 427 10.17 -16.51 -5.72
CA CYS A 427 11.31 -15.72 -6.20
C CYS A 427 11.62 -14.54 -5.27
N ALA A 428 10.59 -13.85 -4.76
CA ALA A 428 10.78 -12.77 -3.78
C ALA A 428 11.44 -13.26 -2.50
N ALA A 429 10.99 -14.41 -1.98
CA ALA A 429 11.63 -15.08 -0.84
C ALA A 429 13.10 -15.42 -1.15
N GLY A 430 13.39 -15.99 -2.32
CA GLY A 430 14.74 -16.34 -2.76
C GLY A 430 15.68 -15.14 -2.83
N VAL A 431 15.23 -13.99 -3.35
CA VAL A 431 16.01 -12.74 -3.41
C VAL A 431 16.39 -12.24 -2.02
N LEU A 432 15.54 -12.50 -1.01
CA LEU A 432 15.77 -12.06 0.37
C LEU A 432 16.64 -13.03 1.18
N VAL A 433 16.95 -14.20 0.66
CA VAL A 433 17.91 -15.12 1.30
C VAL A 433 19.28 -14.45 1.34
N GLY A 434 19.88 -14.37 2.54
CA GLY A 434 21.14 -13.65 2.75
C GLY A 434 21.00 -12.11 2.61
N TYR A 435 19.87 -11.54 2.97
CA TYR A 435 19.69 -10.07 3.03
C TYR A 435 20.69 -9.48 4.02
N PRO A 436 21.44 -8.40 3.62
CA PRO A 436 22.63 -7.98 4.36
C PRO A 436 22.33 -7.23 5.67
N ILE A 437 21.13 -6.65 5.83
CA ILE A 437 20.79 -5.88 7.03
C ILE A 437 19.93 -6.72 7.97
N ASP A 438 20.53 -7.26 8.99
CA ASP A 438 19.84 -7.85 10.14
C ASP A 438 19.78 -6.86 11.32
N ALA A 439 19.30 -7.30 12.48
CA ALA A 439 19.19 -6.47 13.67
C ALA A 439 20.55 -5.99 14.19
N GLY A 440 21.59 -6.82 14.09
CA GLY A 440 22.95 -6.48 14.53
C GLY A 440 23.59 -5.46 13.62
N GLU A 441 23.50 -5.66 12.29
CA GLU A 441 24.03 -4.74 11.31
C GLU A 441 23.31 -3.38 11.35
N HIS A 442 21.97 -3.38 11.54
CA HIS A 442 21.24 -2.14 11.73
C HIS A 442 21.67 -1.38 12.98
N ALA A 443 21.95 -2.07 14.11
CA ALA A 443 22.44 -1.44 15.32
C ALA A 443 23.82 -0.80 15.10
N ARG A 444 24.70 -1.44 14.33
CA ARG A 444 26.02 -0.90 13.91
C ARG A 444 25.84 0.37 13.07
N ILE A 445 24.98 0.32 12.06
CA ILE A 445 24.68 1.48 11.19
C ILE A 445 24.16 2.66 12.02
N ALA A 446 23.21 2.41 12.92
CA ALA A 446 22.64 3.45 13.77
C ALA A 446 23.69 4.11 14.66
N HIS A 447 24.57 3.30 15.29
CA HIS A 447 25.65 3.81 16.14
C HIS A 447 26.67 4.66 15.34
N GLU A 448 27.05 4.23 14.12
CA GLU A 448 27.97 4.99 13.26
C GLU A 448 27.34 6.32 12.78
N LEU A 449 26.04 6.32 12.45
CA LEU A 449 25.32 7.54 12.10
C LEU A 449 25.26 8.54 13.26
N ASP A 450 25.05 8.05 14.48
CA ASP A 450 25.05 8.92 15.68
C ASP A 450 26.45 9.50 15.94
N ARG A 451 27.49 8.71 15.77
CA ARG A 451 28.88 9.18 15.91
C ARG A 451 29.22 10.27 14.88
N LYS A 452 28.88 10.07 13.59
CA LYS A 452 29.09 11.08 12.54
C LYS A 452 28.27 12.35 12.75
N SER A 453 27.13 12.28 13.42
CA SER A 453 26.28 13.43 13.70
C SER A 453 26.74 14.24 14.93
N SER A 454 27.66 13.68 15.73
CA SER A 454 28.22 14.28 16.96
C SER A 454 29.61 14.88 16.73
N ALA A 455 30.29 14.54 15.61
CA ALA A 455 31.52 15.11 15.13
C ALA A 455 31.25 16.29 14.18
#